data_e0d8b6b456a1fd792a732691709698b0
#
_entry.id   e0d8b6b456a1fd792a732691709698b0
#
_cell.length_a   1.000
_cell.length_b   1.000
_cell.length_c   1.000
_cell.angle_alpha   90.00
_cell.angle_beta   90.00
_cell.angle_gamma   90.00
#
_symmetry.space_group_name_H-M   'P 1'
#
loop_
_entity.id
_entity.type
_entity.pdbx_description
1 polymer ?
#
loop_
_entity_poly.entity_id
_entity_poly.type
_entity_poly.pdbx_seq_one_letter_code
_entity_poly.pdbx_strand_id
1 'polypeptide(L)'
;HKADGGYNIYLEIFGGGFGAGPNHDGCDAVDSMLSNCSNIPIEAMESDYPFFRVVDYSLRSSSGGDGKFRGGMGFQKAYQNLLDNVTYATYGDRFRIAPEGVLGGAPGAKAETFVERGGQVIQLESKQQFTLQKGDRLVVRTGGGGGYGLPQERSTLLKENDNFNGISANKL
;
A
#
# COMPACT_ATOMS: atom_id res chain seq x y z
N HIS A 1 21.12 -7.53 14.15
CA HIS A 1 22.36 -7.17 14.87
C HIS A 1 23.52 -7.12 13.89
N LYS A 2 24.39 -6.13 14.01
CA LYS A 2 25.68 -6.06 13.30
C LYS A 2 26.70 -6.96 13.98
N ALA A 3 27.77 -7.31 13.28
CA ALA A 3 28.85 -8.10 13.84
C ALA A 3 29.54 -7.44 15.05
N ASP A 4 29.47 -6.11 15.15
CA ASP A 4 29.99 -5.29 16.25
C ASP A 4 29.01 -5.15 17.43
N GLY A 5 27.88 -5.86 17.41
CA GLY A 5 26.82 -5.78 18.44
C GLY A 5 25.84 -4.61 18.25
N GLY A 6 26.00 -3.79 17.22
CA GLY A 6 25.08 -2.72 16.89
C GLY A 6 23.81 -3.19 16.21
N TYR A 7 22.87 -2.26 16.02
CA TYR A 7 21.63 -2.48 15.30
C TYR A 7 21.68 -1.79 13.93
N ASN A 8 21.03 -2.39 12.94
CA ASN A 8 20.66 -1.72 11.73
C ASN A 8 19.13 -1.61 11.73
N ILE A 9 18.61 -0.39 11.74
CA ILE A 9 17.17 -0.14 11.84
C ILE A 9 16.75 0.61 10.58
N TYR A 10 15.75 0.07 9.90
CA TYR A 10 15.06 0.72 8.81
C TYR A 10 13.65 1.09 9.27
N LEU A 11 13.26 2.34 9.07
CA LEU A 11 11.92 2.85 9.33
C LEU A 11 11.36 3.42 8.03
N GLU A 12 10.14 3.07 7.71
CA GLU A 12 9.42 3.63 6.56
C GLU A 12 7.99 3.97 6.94
N ILE A 13 7.49 5.09 6.42
CA ILE A 13 6.11 5.53 6.55
C ILE A 13 5.41 5.28 5.22
N PHE A 14 4.22 4.71 5.28
CA PHE A 14 3.41 4.37 4.12
C PHE A 14 2.15 5.22 4.07
N GLY A 15 1.99 5.98 3.00
CA GLY A 15 0.72 6.60 2.64
C GLY A 15 -0.25 5.60 1.99
N GLY A 16 -1.31 6.10 1.41
CA GLY A 16 -2.34 5.29 0.74
C GLY A 16 -3.10 6.07 -0.30
N GLY A 17 -4.26 5.59 -0.70
CA GLY A 17 -5.15 6.34 -1.57
C GLY A 17 -5.94 7.39 -0.80
N PHE A 18 -6.02 8.61 -1.31
CA PHE A 18 -6.88 9.64 -0.74
C PHE A 18 -8.33 9.47 -1.18
N GLY A 19 -9.28 9.90 -0.34
CA GLY A 19 -10.68 9.96 -0.71
C GLY A 19 -10.91 10.91 -1.87
N ALA A 20 -11.93 10.61 -2.69
CA ALA A 20 -12.39 11.50 -3.74
C ALA A 20 -13.10 12.73 -3.17
N GLY A 21 -13.15 13.79 -3.95
CA GLY A 21 -13.88 15.01 -3.63
C GLY A 21 -14.99 15.31 -4.64
N PRO A 22 -15.69 16.45 -4.46
CA PRO A 22 -16.86 16.79 -5.28
C PRO A 22 -16.55 17.02 -6.76
N ASN A 23 -15.29 17.31 -7.11
CA ASN A 23 -14.88 17.68 -8.46
C ASN A 23 -13.62 16.93 -8.94
N HIS A 24 -13.11 15.99 -8.19
CA HIS A 24 -11.87 15.30 -8.54
C HIS A 24 -11.82 13.89 -7.96
N ASP A 25 -11.10 13.01 -8.63
CA ASP A 25 -10.71 11.71 -8.11
C ASP A 25 -9.74 11.86 -6.94
N GLY A 26 -9.67 10.86 -6.08
CA GLY A 26 -8.67 10.79 -5.02
C GLY A 26 -7.27 10.58 -5.60
N CYS A 27 -6.26 11.15 -4.94
CA CYS A 27 -4.86 10.96 -5.33
C CYS A 27 -4.40 9.55 -5.00
N ASP A 28 -3.63 8.96 -5.93
CA ASP A 28 -3.11 7.61 -5.81
C ASP A 28 -1.81 7.59 -5.00
N ALA A 29 -1.67 6.66 -4.06
CA ALA A 29 -0.44 6.36 -3.31
C ALA A 29 0.27 7.59 -2.72
N VAL A 30 -0.47 8.49 -2.09
CA VAL A 30 0.05 9.73 -1.51
C VAL A 30 0.17 9.61 0.00
N ASP A 31 1.21 10.17 0.56
CA ASP A 31 1.33 10.33 1.99
C ASP A 31 0.61 11.62 2.46
N SER A 32 0.46 11.78 3.78
CA SER A 32 -0.24 12.92 4.34
C SER A 32 0.49 14.24 4.04
N MET A 33 -0.26 15.32 3.95
CA MET A 33 0.29 16.66 3.72
C MET A 33 1.28 17.13 4.82
N LEU A 34 1.25 16.47 5.97
CA LEU A 34 2.11 16.82 7.11
C LEU A 34 3.48 16.11 7.08
N SER A 35 3.61 15.02 6.34
CA SER A 35 4.79 14.17 6.40
C SER A 35 5.93 14.65 5.50
N ASN A 36 5.63 15.44 4.45
CA ASN A 36 6.62 15.91 3.48
C ASN A 36 7.58 14.80 3.01
N CYS A 37 7.05 13.57 2.88
CA CYS A 37 7.81 12.41 2.45
C CYS A 37 7.97 12.41 0.94
N SER A 38 9.12 11.91 0.48
CA SER A 38 9.40 11.65 -0.93
C SER A 38 9.92 10.23 -1.11
N ASN A 39 9.87 9.75 -2.35
CA ASN A 39 10.44 8.44 -2.68
C ASN A 39 11.96 8.47 -2.54
N ILE A 40 12.50 7.41 -1.97
CA ILE A 40 13.95 7.17 -1.89
C ILE A 40 14.31 6.20 -3.03
N PRO A 41 15.43 6.41 -3.74
CA PRO A 41 15.93 5.44 -4.70
C PRO A 41 16.13 4.07 -4.04
N ILE A 42 15.53 3.03 -4.64
CA ILE A 42 15.54 1.67 -4.06
C ILE A 42 16.97 1.16 -3.90
N GLU A 43 17.84 1.43 -4.87
CA GLU A 43 19.23 1.02 -4.86
C GLU A 43 20.03 1.63 -3.69
N ALA A 44 19.79 2.90 -3.37
CA ALA A 44 20.42 3.55 -2.23
C ALA A 44 19.96 2.92 -0.91
N MET A 45 18.65 2.67 -0.81
CA MET A 45 18.06 2.04 0.37
C MET A 45 18.59 0.62 0.58
N GLU A 46 18.70 -0.18 -0.47
CA GLU A 46 19.25 -1.54 -0.42
C GLU A 46 20.74 -1.58 -0.13
N SER A 47 21.49 -0.56 -0.52
CA SER A 47 22.90 -0.41 -0.19
C SER A 47 23.11 -0.14 1.32
N ASP A 48 22.28 0.72 1.89
CA ASP A 48 22.37 1.10 3.31
C ASP A 48 21.80 0.03 4.24
N TYR A 49 20.80 -0.73 3.75
CA TYR A 49 20.07 -1.74 4.52
C TYR A 49 20.16 -3.13 3.86
N PRO A 50 21.31 -3.81 3.92
CA PRO A 50 21.58 -5.03 3.16
C PRO A 50 20.82 -6.27 3.66
N PHE A 51 19.90 -6.13 4.61
CA PHE A 51 19.09 -7.23 5.12
C PHE A 51 17.80 -7.47 4.35
N PHE A 52 17.44 -6.64 3.36
CA PHE A 52 16.31 -6.85 2.47
C PHE A 52 16.58 -6.42 1.02
N ARG A 53 15.71 -6.83 0.11
CA ARG A 53 15.56 -6.34 -1.26
C ARG A 53 14.10 -5.95 -1.49
N VAL A 54 13.88 -4.85 -2.21
CA VAL A 54 12.55 -4.50 -2.70
C VAL A 54 12.30 -5.28 -3.99
N VAL A 55 11.30 -6.15 -3.96
CA VAL A 55 10.97 -7.03 -5.09
C VAL A 55 9.69 -6.65 -5.81
N ASP A 56 8.93 -5.74 -5.24
CA ASP A 56 7.74 -5.13 -5.84
C ASP A 56 7.48 -3.77 -5.21
N TYR A 57 7.15 -2.79 -6.05
CA TYR A 57 6.66 -1.48 -5.64
C TYR A 57 5.71 -0.97 -6.72
N SER A 58 4.42 -1.16 -6.51
CA SER A 58 3.39 -0.93 -7.53
C SER A 58 2.12 -0.32 -6.94
N LEU A 59 1.34 0.35 -7.78
CA LEU A 59 0.00 0.76 -7.40
C LEU A 59 -0.91 -0.47 -7.26
N ARG A 60 -1.76 -0.46 -6.24
CA ARG A 60 -2.73 -1.51 -5.98
C ARG A 60 -3.99 -1.24 -6.81
N SER A 61 -4.05 -1.77 -8.02
CA SER A 61 -5.19 -1.62 -8.91
C SER A 61 -6.52 -1.96 -8.21
N SER A 62 -7.58 -1.22 -8.53
CA SER A 62 -8.93 -1.40 -7.98
C SER A 62 -9.02 -1.28 -6.44
N SER A 63 -8.05 -0.67 -5.78
CA SER A 63 -8.13 -0.45 -4.34
C SER A 63 -8.87 0.84 -3.96
N GLY A 64 -8.98 1.82 -4.84
CA GLY A 64 -9.84 2.98 -4.65
C GLY A 64 -11.33 2.62 -4.75
N GLY A 65 -12.16 3.25 -3.95
CA GLY A 65 -13.61 3.07 -3.99
C GLY A 65 -14.23 3.67 -5.23
N ASP A 66 -15.18 2.97 -5.85
CA ASP A 66 -15.91 3.47 -7.01
C ASP A 66 -16.80 4.66 -6.66
N GLY A 67 -17.01 5.57 -7.61
CA GLY A 67 -17.84 6.76 -7.46
C GLY A 67 -17.99 7.53 -8.77
N LYS A 68 -18.74 8.62 -8.75
CA LYS A 68 -18.67 9.65 -9.78
C LYS A 68 -17.22 10.12 -9.93
N PHE A 69 -16.58 10.32 -8.78
CA PHE A 69 -15.14 10.45 -8.64
C PHE A 69 -14.61 9.28 -7.81
N ARG A 70 -13.62 8.55 -8.33
CA ARG A 70 -13.06 7.39 -7.64
C ARG A 70 -12.13 7.79 -6.51
N GLY A 71 -12.06 6.99 -5.47
CA GLY A 71 -10.99 7.08 -4.49
C GLY A 71 -9.64 6.77 -5.11
N GLY A 72 -8.58 7.33 -4.54
CA GLY A 72 -7.20 7.05 -4.93
C GLY A 72 -6.82 5.61 -4.61
N MET A 73 -5.92 5.05 -5.40
CA MET A 73 -5.36 3.73 -5.15
C MET A 73 -4.33 3.77 -4.03
N GLY A 74 -4.32 2.73 -3.20
CA GLY A 74 -3.17 2.41 -2.39
C GLY A 74 -2.04 1.84 -3.23
N PHE A 75 -0.96 1.44 -2.58
CA PHE A 75 0.14 0.74 -3.22
C PHE A 75 0.49 -0.57 -2.51
N GLN A 76 1.24 -1.39 -3.19
CA GLN A 76 1.88 -2.58 -2.65
C GLN A 76 3.39 -2.39 -2.67
N LYS A 77 4.05 -2.74 -1.58
CA LYS A 77 5.50 -2.84 -1.52
C LYS A 77 5.88 -4.19 -0.93
N ALA A 78 6.77 -4.90 -1.59
CA ALA A 78 7.19 -6.21 -1.14
C ALA A 78 8.72 -6.25 -0.96
N TYR A 79 9.13 -6.85 0.14
CA TYR A 79 10.52 -6.99 0.54
C TYR A 79 10.89 -8.46 0.62
N GLN A 80 11.96 -8.85 -0.05
CA GLN A 80 12.62 -10.13 0.15
C GLN A 80 13.57 -10.01 1.34
N ASN A 81 13.33 -10.73 2.41
CA ASN A 81 14.21 -10.75 3.56
C ASN A 81 15.45 -11.63 3.31
N LEU A 82 16.65 -11.11 3.60
CA LEU A 82 17.92 -11.74 3.26
C LEU A 82 18.65 -12.36 4.45
N LEU A 83 18.22 -12.08 5.67
CA LEU A 83 18.85 -12.56 6.91
C LEU A 83 17.84 -13.28 7.81
N ASP A 84 18.34 -14.15 8.67
CA ASP A 84 17.53 -14.75 9.71
C ASP A 84 17.33 -13.81 10.89
N ASN A 85 16.24 -14.01 11.63
CA ASN A 85 15.92 -13.29 12.86
C ASN A 85 15.84 -11.76 12.71
N VAL A 86 15.33 -11.27 11.57
CA VAL A 86 15.03 -9.85 11.37
C VAL A 86 13.71 -9.54 12.05
N THR A 87 13.71 -8.60 12.99
CA THR A 87 12.47 -8.16 13.64
C THR A 87 11.76 -7.14 12.75
N TYR A 88 10.54 -7.47 12.36
CA TYR A 88 9.59 -6.56 11.73
C TYR A 88 8.58 -6.09 12.77
N ALA A 89 8.31 -4.79 12.81
CA ALA A 89 7.24 -4.22 13.61
C ALA A 89 6.35 -3.38 12.71
N THR A 90 5.04 -3.61 12.79
CA THR A 90 4.05 -2.82 12.07
C THR A 90 3.17 -2.04 13.04
N TYR A 91 2.79 -0.84 12.61
CA TYR A 91 1.79 0.00 13.24
C TYR A 91 0.98 0.66 12.12
N GLY A 92 -0.14 0.07 11.76
CA GLY A 92 -0.94 0.48 10.61
C GLY A 92 -2.41 0.71 10.94
N ASP A 93 -3.03 1.57 10.16
CA ASP A 93 -4.47 1.81 10.20
C ASP A 93 -5.19 1.18 9.01
N ARG A 94 -6.50 1.24 8.99
CA ARG A 94 -7.37 0.74 7.90
C ARG A 94 -7.34 -0.77 7.65
N PHE A 95 -6.83 -1.57 8.59
CA PHE A 95 -6.86 -3.04 8.51
C PHE A 95 -8.27 -3.61 8.77
N ARG A 96 -9.02 -3.02 9.69
CA ARG A 96 -10.37 -3.50 10.07
C ARG A 96 -11.49 -2.70 9.43
N ILE A 97 -11.33 -1.40 9.32
CA ILE A 97 -12.35 -0.46 8.81
C ILE A 97 -11.84 0.08 7.48
N ALA A 98 -12.57 -0.19 6.41
CA ALA A 98 -12.29 0.37 5.09
C ALA A 98 -12.50 1.90 5.11
N PRO A 99 -11.75 2.67 4.31
CA PRO A 99 -12.09 4.07 4.06
C PRO A 99 -13.45 4.15 3.36
N GLU A 100 -14.42 4.80 4.02
CA GLU A 100 -15.79 4.90 3.50
C GLU A 100 -15.87 5.86 2.31
N GLY A 101 -16.80 5.58 1.39
CA GLY A 101 -17.19 6.51 0.34
C GLY A 101 -18.25 7.50 0.85
N VAL A 102 -18.48 8.56 0.08
CA VAL A 102 -19.40 9.64 0.43
C VAL A 102 -20.44 9.83 -0.68
N LEU A 103 -21.67 10.19 -0.32
CA LEU A 103 -22.79 10.48 -1.26
C LEU A 103 -23.04 9.37 -2.29
N GLY A 104 -22.98 8.12 -1.85
CA GLY A 104 -23.21 6.96 -2.71
C GLY A 104 -21.93 6.40 -3.38
N GLY A 105 -20.77 6.96 -3.09
CA GLY A 105 -19.49 6.35 -3.44
C GLY A 105 -19.20 5.09 -2.64
N ALA A 106 -18.48 4.16 -3.22
CA ALA A 106 -18.07 2.91 -2.59
C ALA A 106 -16.87 3.10 -1.66
N PRO A 107 -16.70 2.22 -0.65
CA PRO A 107 -15.51 2.24 0.19
C PRO A 107 -14.25 1.82 -0.61
N GLY A 108 -13.10 2.33 -0.19
CA GLY A 108 -11.81 1.86 -0.65
C GLY A 108 -11.42 0.51 -0.02
N ALA A 109 -10.40 -0.13 -0.58
CA ALA A 109 -9.87 -1.38 -0.03
C ALA A 109 -9.19 -1.15 1.33
N LYS A 110 -9.25 -2.15 2.19
CA LYS A 110 -8.53 -2.16 3.47
C LYS A 110 -7.03 -2.31 3.25
N ALA A 111 -6.24 -1.83 4.21
CA ALA A 111 -4.83 -2.17 4.30
C ALA A 111 -4.64 -3.61 4.79
N GLU A 112 -3.55 -4.21 4.38
CA GLU A 112 -3.15 -5.55 4.84
C GLU A 112 -1.64 -5.70 4.80
N THR A 113 -1.11 -6.53 5.68
CA THR A 113 0.30 -6.93 5.67
C THR A 113 0.38 -8.42 5.90
N PHE A 114 1.21 -9.11 5.14
CA PHE A 114 1.42 -10.54 5.29
C PHE A 114 2.85 -10.94 4.94
N VAL A 115 3.21 -12.12 5.37
CA VAL A 115 4.50 -12.75 5.05
C VAL A 115 4.24 -14.02 4.26
N GLU A 116 4.93 -14.16 3.14
CA GLU A 116 4.99 -15.39 2.37
C GLU A 116 6.24 -16.17 2.81
N ARG A 117 6.03 -17.36 3.36
CA ARG A 117 7.07 -18.26 3.87
C ARG A 117 6.81 -19.69 3.42
N GLY A 118 7.71 -20.28 2.65
CA GLY A 118 7.60 -21.69 2.23
C GLY A 118 6.28 -22.02 1.50
N GLY A 119 5.75 -21.10 0.71
CA GLY A 119 4.47 -21.27 0.01
C GLY A 119 3.22 -21.02 0.86
N GLN A 120 3.38 -20.64 2.12
CA GLN A 120 2.29 -20.26 3.02
C GLN A 120 2.20 -18.74 3.15
N VAL A 121 0.98 -18.23 3.31
CA VAL A 121 0.71 -16.82 3.59
C VAL A 121 0.34 -16.66 5.06
N ILE A 122 1.13 -15.87 5.78
CA ILE A 122 0.93 -15.57 7.20
C ILE A 122 0.42 -14.14 7.30
N GLN A 123 -0.86 -13.97 7.59
CA GLN A 123 -1.46 -12.66 7.75
C GLN A 123 -0.98 -12.01 9.06
N LEU A 124 -0.61 -10.72 9.00
CA LEU A 124 -0.20 -9.96 10.17
C LEU A 124 -1.29 -9.00 10.62
N GLU A 125 -1.31 -8.74 11.92
CA GLU A 125 -2.21 -7.76 12.53
C GLU A 125 -1.71 -6.32 12.29
N SER A 126 -2.60 -5.35 12.47
CA SER A 126 -2.30 -3.93 12.29
C SER A 126 -1.19 -3.39 13.19
N LYS A 127 -1.00 -4.02 14.35
CA LYS A 127 0.01 -3.67 15.35
C LYS A 127 0.60 -4.97 15.88
N GLN A 128 1.76 -5.32 15.36
CA GLN A 128 2.39 -6.59 15.67
C GLN A 128 3.89 -6.52 15.48
N GLN A 129 4.62 -7.28 16.28
CA GLN A 129 6.00 -7.67 15.98
C GLN A 129 6.01 -9.07 15.39
N PHE A 130 6.87 -9.29 14.41
CA PHE A 130 7.04 -10.59 13.75
C PHE A 130 8.51 -10.82 13.43
N THR A 131 8.98 -12.04 13.59
CA THR A 131 10.35 -12.42 13.24
C THR A 131 10.40 -12.98 11.84
N LEU A 132 11.06 -12.27 10.95
CA LEU A 132 11.33 -12.70 9.59
C LEU A 132 12.55 -13.61 9.54
N GLN A 133 12.49 -14.61 8.68
CA GLN A 133 13.59 -15.52 8.38
C GLN A 133 14.11 -15.24 6.97
N LYS A 134 15.33 -15.68 6.71
CA LYS A 134 15.89 -15.58 5.36
C LYS A 134 15.00 -16.28 4.34
N GLY A 135 14.69 -15.59 3.26
CA GLY A 135 13.81 -16.08 2.20
C GLY A 135 12.35 -15.69 2.36
N ASP A 136 11.93 -15.11 3.49
CA ASP A 136 10.59 -14.58 3.63
C ASP A 136 10.35 -13.40 2.69
N ARG A 137 9.14 -13.32 2.16
CA ARG A 137 8.67 -12.14 1.42
C ARG A 137 7.63 -11.41 2.25
N LEU A 138 7.99 -10.26 2.79
CA LEU A 138 7.07 -9.35 3.48
C LEU A 138 6.35 -8.50 2.45
N VAL A 139 5.02 -8.51 2.49
CA VAL A 139 4.18 -7.70 1.59
C VAL A 139 3.34 -6.73 2.41
N VAL A 140 3.47 -5.45 2.12
CA VAL A 140 2.67 -4.37 2.69
C VAL A 140 1.76 -3.81 1.62
N ARG A 141 0.45 -3.81 1.87
CA ARG A 141 -0.58 -3.23 1.00
C ARG A 141 -1.30 -2.12 1.75
N THR A 142 -1.22 -0.91 1.25
CA THR A 142 -1.94 0.21 1.85
C THR A 142 -3.39 0.26 1.40
N GLY A 143 -4.24 0.94 2.17
CA GLY A 143 -5.64 1.12 1.82
C GLY A 143 -5.82 2.07 0.65
N GLY A 144 -6.91 1.89 -0.09
CA GLY A 144 -7.38 2.87 -1.06
C GLY A 144 -8.28 3.92 -0.40
N GLY A 145 -8.49 5.05 -1.06
CA GLY A 145 -9.45 6.08 -0.65
C GLY A 145 -10.91 5.69 -0.97
N GLY A 146 -11.88 6.28 -0.26
CA GLY A 146 -13.30 6.14 -0.60
C GLY A 146 -13.71 6.96 -1.82
N GLY A 147 -14.68 6.48 -2.59
CA GLY A 147 -15.27 7.17 -3.73
C GLY A 147 -16.25 8.27 -3.32
N TYR A 148 -16.55 9.17 -4.22
CA TYR A 148 -17.51 10.27 -4.04
C TYR A 148 -18.60 10.23 -5.11
N GLY A 149 -19.87 10.31 -4.70
CA GLY A 149 -21.02 10.30 -5.59
C GLY A 149 -21.29 8.95 -6.24
N LEU A 150 -22.39 8.84 -6.97
CA LEU A 150 -22.83 7.57 -7.55
C LEU A 150 -21.89 7.11 -8.67
N PRO A 151 -21.43 5.85 -8.69
CA PRO A 151 -20.56 5.32 -9.75
C PRO A 151 -21.18 5.41 -11.17
N GLN A 152 -22.49 5.37 -11.28
CA GLN A 152 -23.20 5.50 -12.55
C GLN A 152 -23.03 6.89 -13.19
N GLU A 153 -22.74 7.91 -12.37
CA GLU A 153 -22.51 9.30 -12.83
C GLU A 153 -21.07 9.54 -13.31
N ARG A 154 -20.17 8.54 -13.19
CA ARG A 154 -18.79 8.67 -13.69
C ARG A 154 -18.78 8.82 -15.20
N SER A 155 -18.19 9.91 -15.69
CA SER A 155 -18.14 10.22 -17.12
C SER A 155 -17.37 9.16 -17.92
N THR A 156 -17.75 8.99 -19.18
CA THR A 156 -17.09 8.04 -20.09
C THR A 156 -15.60 8.36 -20.23
N LEU A 157 -15.24 9.63 -20.33
CA LEU A 157 -13.86 10.08 -20.45
C LEU A 157 -13.01 9.63 -19.24
N LEU A 158 -13.53 9.75 -18.01
CA LEU A 158 -12.81 9.29 -16.82
C LEU A 158 -12.66 7.78 -16.79
N LYS A 159 -13.68 7.02 -17.22
CA LYS A 159 -13.61 5.55 -17.34
C LYS A 159 -12.57 5.12 -18.39
N GLU A 160 -12.53 5.78 -19.52
CA GLU A 160 -11.53 5.51 -20.56
C GLU A 160 -10.12 5.80 -20.08
N ASN A 161 -9.92 6.92 -19.36
CA ASN A 161 -8.63 7.23 -18.73
C ASN A 161 -8.21 6.19 -17.70
N ASP A 162 -9.14 5.72 -16.84
CA ASP A 162 -8.84 4.66 -15.87
C ASP A 162 -8.39 3.37 -16.56
N ASN A 163 -9.09 2.99 -17.64
CA ASN A 163 -8.75 1.80 -18.42
C ASN A 163 -7.38 1.95 -19.11
N PHE A 164 -7.13 3.10 -19.73
CA PHE A 164 -5.86 3.38 -20.41
C PHE A 164 -4.68 3.33 -19.43
N ASN A 165 -4.87 3.83 -18.21
CA ASN A 165 -3.82 3.84 -17.18
C ASN A 165 -3.77 2.54 -16.33
N GLY A 166 -4.58 1.53 -16.64
CA GLY A 166 -4.60 0.26 -15.87
C GLY A 166 -5.11 0.41 -14.44
N ILE A 167 -5.86 1.47 -14.15
CA ILE A 167 -6.37 1.77 -12.80
C ILE A 167 -7.52 0.85 -12.42
N SER A 168 -8.46 0.65 -13.35
CA SER A 168 -9.52 -0.34 -13.19
C SER A 168 -8.99 -1.71 -13.59
N ALA A 169 -9.11 -2.70 -12.71
CA ALA A 169 -8.90 -4.08 -13.14
C ALA A 169 -9.93 -4.37 -14.23
N ASN A 170 -9.46 -4.60 -15.45
CA ASN A 170 -10.33 -5.13 -16.50
C ASN A 170 -10.99 -6.38 -15.95
N LYS A 171 -12.26 -6.30 -15.62
CA LYS A 171 -13.13 -7.47 -15.57
C LYS A 171 -13.35 -7.85 -17.02
N LEU A 172 -12.36 -8.56 -17.60
CA LEU A 172 -12.58 -9.36 -18.80
C LEU A 172 -13.47 -10.53 -18.47
#